data_023c913de268e0e7bd6e0aba639168f6
#
_entry.id   023c913de268e0e7bd6e0aba639168f6
#
_cell.length_a   1.000
_cell.length_b   1.000
_cell.length_c   1.000
_cell.angle_alpha   90.00
_cell.angle_beta   90.00
_cell.angle_gamma   90.00
#
_symmetry.space_group_name_H-M   'P 1'
#
loop_
_entity.id
_entity.type
_entity.pdbx_description
1 polymer ?
#
loop_
_entity_poly.entity_id
_entity_poly.type
_entity_poly.pdbx_seq_one_letter_code
_entity_poly.pdbx_strand_id
1 'polypeptide(L)'
;FGLCLVGCAVEIVLSLFLDRLKRIITPTVTGIVITVIGLSLVRSAFTDFAGGADAGDALGSPLNLVIGSIVIAVILTMTFAGPPMLRISAIMIGLVAGTTLSGFFGMVSLAPLSNVQFFAVPVPFKFGLDFDLGLFIPIAFLYLVTAIETSGDLTANSILSGQPVEGPVYLERIKGGILGDGVNSGIAAIFNTFPNTTFSQNNGVIQMTGVASRHVGFWVSAFLVVMGLFPVVGAFFLMIPKPVLGGATLVLFGTIAVAGIRILASEPIDQRRTYIMAVSFGLFIGVILLPAASQQLPDLIRQVVATPITLAGLSAIILSLVIPAGRKTALAKDETLPPAADPA
;
A
#
# COMPACT_ATOMS: atom_id res chain seq x y z
N PHE A 1 16.08 8.45 8.86
CA PHE A 1 15.50 9.47 7.94
C PHE A 1 16.44 9.83 6.77
N GLY A 2 17.77 9.74 6.93
CA GLY A 2 18.73 9.97 5.85
C GLY A 2 18.49 9.06 4.64
N LEU A 3 18.17 7.78 4.87
CA LEU A 3 17.80 6.84 3.80
C LEU A 3 16.53 7.25 3.05
N CYS A 4 15.54 7.81 3.75
CA CYS A 4 14.32 8.30 3.11
C CYS A 4 14.59 9.56 2.28
N LEU A 5 15.44 10.47 2.80
CA LEU A 5 15.81 11.68 2.09
C LEU A 5 16.61 11.39 0.81
N VAL A 6 17.57 10.45 0.85
CA VAL A 6 18.31 10.04 -0.34
C VAL A 6 17.42 9.19 -1.27
N GLY A 7 16.55 8.37 -0.69
CA GLY A 7 15.61 7.51 -1.43
C GLY A 7 14.63 8.30 -2.30
N CYS A 8 14.19 9.48 -1.87
CA CYS A 8 13.28 10.31 -2.69
C CYS A 8 13.89 10.68 -4.05
N ALA A 9 15.23 10.77 -4.14
CA ALA A 9 15.91 10.99 -5.41
C ALA A 9 15.68 9.86 -6.42
N VAL A 10 15.48 8.63 -5.94
CA VAL A 10 15.15 7.49 -6.82
C VAL A 10 13.83 7.76 -7.54
N GLU A 11 12.80 8.16 -6.82
CA GLU A 11 11.48 8.45 -7.38
C GLU A 11 11.51 9.68 -8.31
N ILE A 12 12.23 10.73 -7.92
CA ILE A 12 12.45 11.90 -8.76
C ILE A 12 13.14 11.50 -10.08
N VAL A 13 14.20 10.69 -10.02
CA VAL A 13 14.89 10.20 -11.21
C VAL A 13 13.96 9.31 -12.05
N LEU A 14 13.20 8.41 -11.43
CA LEU A 14 12.24 7.57 -12.14
C LEU A 14 11.19 8.38 -12.90
N SER A 15 10.74 9.51 -12.35
CA SER A 15 9.80 10.40 -13.04
C SER A 15 10.34 10.92 -14.36
N LEU A 16 11.66 11.14 -14.49
CA LEU A 16 12.31 11.62 -15.71
C LEU A 16 12.45 10.51 -16.77
N PHE A 17 12.55 9.24 -16.33
CA PHE A 17 12.78 8.08 -17.21
C PHE A 17 11.56 7.17 -17.36
N LEU A 18 10.36 7.69 -17.16
CA LEU A 18 9.10 6.92 -17.15
C LEU A 18 8.89 6.08 -18.42
N ASP A 19 9.29 6.58 -19.59
CA ASP A 19 9.14 5.86 -20.86
C ASP A 19 9.97 4.56 -20.92
N ARG A 20 11.11 4.52 -20.24
CA ARG A 20 11.93 3.30 -20.12
C ARG A 20 11.37 2.36 -19.04
N LEU A 21 10.84 2.94 -18.00
CA LEU A 21 10.29 2.22 -16.84
C LEU A 21 9.04 1.38 -17.20
N LYS A 22 8.22 1.85 -18.15
CA LYS A 22 7.05 1.12 -18.67
C LYS A 22 7.37 -0.29 -19.16
N ARG A 23 8.59 -0.57 -19.61
CA ARG A 23 9.00 -1.90 -20.05
C ARG A 23 9.23 -2.87 -18.88
N ILE A 24 9.56 -2.34 -17.72
CA ILE A 24 9.84 -3.09 -16.49
C ILE A 24 8.55 -3.23 -15.67
N ILE A 25 7.74 -2.17 -15.64
CA ILE A 25 6.49 -2.10 -14.90
C ILE A 25 5.38 -2.73 -15.75
N THR A 26 5.31 -4.04 -15.72
CA THR A 26 4.20 -4.79 -16.32
C THR A 26 3.10 -5.03 -15.28
N PRO A 27 1.84 -5.25 -15.70
CA PRO A 27 0.76 -5.61 -14.76
C PRO A 27 1.10 -6.81 -13.89
N THR A 28 1.91 -7.74 -14.40
CA THR A 28 2.40 -8.90 -13.62
C THR A 28 3.29 -8.46 -12.48
N VAL A 29 4.31 -7.63 -12.74
CA VAL A 29 5.24 -7.14 -11.72
C VAL A 29 4.49 -6.28 -10.69
N THR A 30 3.70 -5.32 -11.16
CA THR A 30 2.89 -4.45 -10.30
C THR A 30 1.94 -5.23 -9.41
N GLY A 31 1.21 -6.18 -9.98
CA GLY A 31 0.26 -7.00 -9.23
C GLY A 31 0.94 -7.89 -8.18
N ILE A 32 2.11 -8.51 -8.51
CA ILE A 32 2.90 -9.27 -7.53
C ILE A 32 3.32 -8.37 -6.36
N VAL A 33 3.90 -7.21 -6.66
CA VAL A 33 4.43 -6.29 -5.65
C VAL A 33 3.32 -5.81 -4.71
N ILE A 34 2.20 -5.32 -5.25
CA ILE A 34 1.07 -4.84 -4.44
C ILE A 34 0.46 -5.97 -3.61
N THR A 35 0.31 -7.17 -4.19
CA THR A 35 -0.19 -8.33 -3.43
C THR A 35 0.73 -8.67 -2.26
N VAL A 36 2.04 -8.69 -2.50
CA VAL A 36 3.05 -9.01 -1.49
C VAL A 36 3.11 -7.96 -0.38
N ILE A 37 2.97 -6.66 -0.72
CA ILE A 37 2.86 -5.58 0.27
C ILE A 37 1.66 -5.83 1.18
N GLY A 38 0.48 -6.01 0.60
CA GLY A 38 -0.74 -6.26 1.37
C GLY A 38 -0.60 -7.47 2.31
N LEU A 39 -0.14 -8.61 1.78
CA LEU A 39 0.07 -9.83 2.56
C LEU A 39 1.15 -9.68 3.64
N SER A 40 2.23 -8.95 3.37
CA SER A 40 3.30 -8.69 4.34
C SER A 40 2.79 -7.92 5.57
N LEU A 41 1.89 -6.95 5.34
CA LEU A 41 1.30 -6.13 6.38
C LEU A 41 0.21 -6.85 7.18
N VAL A 42 -0.42 -7.89 6.62
CA VAL A 42 -1.41 -8.72 7.34
C VAL A 42 -0.82 -9.31 8.61
N ARG A 43 0.47 -9.71 8.61
CA ARG A 43 1.14 -10.23 9.80
C ARG A 43 1.12 -9.20 10.95
N SER A 44 1.48 -7.95 10.67
CA SER A 44 1.46 -6.87 11.67
C SER A 44 0.04 -6.58 12.14
N ALA A 45 -0.91 -6.49 11.21
CA ALA A 45 -2.32 -6.27 11.53
C ALA A 45 -2.88 -7.39 12.42
N PHE A 46 -2.54 -8.65 12.15
CA PHE A 46 -2.99 -9.78 12.96
C PHE A 46 -2.34 -9.81 14.35
N THR A 47 -1.08 -9.39 14.46
CA THR A 47 -0.42 -9.21 15.77
C THR A 47 -1.15 -8.14 16.58
N ASP A 48 -1.48 -7.01 16.02
CA ASP A 48 -2.26 -5.95 16.68
C ASP A 48 -3.68 -6.42 17.00
N PHE A 49 -4.34 -7.17 16.09
CA PHE A 49 -5.65 -7.80 16.30
C PHE A 49 -5.66 -8.74 17.52
N ALA A 50 -4.57 -9.47 17.73
CA ALA A 50 -4.39 -10.37 18.86
C ALA A 50 -4.04 -9.64 20.17
N GLY A 51 -3.79 -8.32 20.15
CA GLY A 51 -3.46 -7.53 21.35
C GLY A 51 -2.20 -6.67 21.23
N GLY A 52 -1.39 -6.88 20.17
CA GLY A 52 -0.12 -6.21 19.95
C GLY A 52 1.09 -6.99 20.45
N ALA A 53 2.26 -6.65 19.92
CA ALA A 53 3.52 -7.34 20.26
C ALA A 53 3.87 -7.26 21.77
N ASP A 54 3.45 -6.19 22.42
CA ASP A 54 3.73 -5.93 23.85
C ASP A 54 2.72 -6.55 24.80
N ALA A 55 1.74 -7.30 24.30
CA ALA A 55 0.65 -7.88 25.10
C ALA A 55 1.09 -9.02 26.05
N GLY A 56 2.30 -9.57 25.88
CA GLY A 56 2.79 -10.68 26.71
C GLY A 56 1.80 -11.84 26.76
N ASP A 57 1.41 -12.26 27.96
CA ASP A 57 0.46 -13.37 28.18
C ASP A 57 -0.97 -13.06 27.72
N ALA A 58 -1.30 -11.78 27.49
CA ALA A 58 -2.61 -11.36 26.97
C ALA A 58 -2.69 -11.44 25.42
N LEU A 59 -1.60 -11.80 24.73
CA LEU A 59 -1.63 -11.99 23.28
C LEU A 59 -2.61 -13.13 22.92
N GLY A 60 -3.55 -12.83 22.02
CA GLY A 60 -4.56 -13.79 21.60
C GLY A 60 -5.66 -14.02 22.64
N SER A 61 -5.79 -13.16 23.67
CA SER A 61 -6.88 -13.28 24.64
C SER A 61 -8.24 -13.23 23.95
N PRO A 62 -9.25 -13.98 24.43
CA PRO A 62 -10.58 -13.97 23.83
C PRO A 62 -11.18 -12.56 23.70
N LEU A 63 -10.91 -11.69 24.67
CA LEU A 63 -11.39 -10.30 24.65
C LEU A 63 -10.80 -9.51 23.48
N ASN A 64 -9.48 -9.62 23.23
CA ASN A 64 -8.81 -8.96 22.12
C ASN A 64 -9.39 -9.41 20.77
N LEU A 65 -9.55 -10.73 20.61
CA LEU A 65 -10.09 -11.31 19.38
C LEU A 65 -11.55 -10.90 19.14
N VAL A 66 -12.37 -10.87 20.18
CA VAL A 66 -13.77 -10.44 20.08
C VAL A 66 -13.85 -8.95 19.70
N ILE A 67 -13.09 -8.08 20.34
CA ILE A 67 -13.09 -6.64 20.02
C ILE A 67 -12.66 -6.41 18.56
N GLY A 68 -11.54 -7.00 18.14
CA GLY A 68 -11.09 -6.89 16.76
C GLY A 68 -12.12 -7.42 15.75
N SER A 69 -12.78 -8.55 16.08
CA SER A 69 -13.84 -9.13 15.23
C SER A 69 -15.07 -8.23 15.13
N ILE A 70 -15.45 -7.58 16.23
CA ILE A 70 -16.56 -6.60 16.23
C ILE A 70 -16.20 -5.40 15.33
N VAL A 71 -14.97 -4.90 15.39
CA VAL A 71 -14.52 -3.82 14.51
C VAL A 71 -14.63 -4.23 13.05
N ILE A 72 -14.16 -5.42 12.68
CA ILE A 72 -14.31 -5.97 11.33
C ILE A 72 -15.78 -6.04 10.93
N ALA A 73 -16.64 -6.59 11.80
CA ALA A 73 -18.07 -6.70 11.52
C ALA A 73 -18.74 -5.33 11.30
N VAL A 74 -18.39 -4.33 12.11
CA VAL A 74 -18.89 -2.94 11.93
C VAL A 74 -18.44 -2.37 10.61
N ILE A 75 -17.15 -2.51 10.26
CA ILE A 75 -16.63 -2.02 8.98
C ILE A 75 -17.36 -2.68 7.80
N LEU A 76 -17.52 -3.99 7.82
CA LEU A 76 -18.21 -4.71 6.76
C LEU A 76 -19.69 -4.30 6.67
N THR A 77 -20.38 -4.19 7.80
CA THR A 77 -21.79 -3.77 7.84
C THR A 77 -21.95 -2.37 7.26
N MET A 78 -21.09 -1.41 7.66
CA MET A 78 -21.13 -0.04 7.12
C MET A 78 -20.78 0.00 5.64
N THR A 79 -19.86 -0.85 5.19
CA THR A 79 -19.44 -0.92 3.78
C THR A 79 -20.54 -1.48 2.88
N PHE A 80 -21.27 -2.50 3.31
CA PHE A 80 -22.25 -3.20 2.46
C PHE A 80 -23.68 -2.73 2.66
N ALA A 81 -24.09 -2.42 3.90
CA ALA A 81 -25.46 -2.04 4.24
C ALA A 81 -25.63 -0.52 4.49
N GLY A 82 -24.53 0.23 4.65
CA GLY A 82 -24.58 1.67 4.93
C GLY A 82 -24.94 2.52 3.71
N PRO A 83 -25.56 3.68 3.92
CA PRO A 83 -25.73 4.70 2.88
C PRO A 83 -24.35 5.21 2.42
N PRO A 84 -24.24 5.87 1.25
CA PRO A 84 -22.96 6.25 0.65
C PRO A 84 -21.99 6.96 1.61
N MET A 85 -22.46 7.90 2.41
CA MET A 85 -21.63 8.64 3.37
C MET A 85 -21.04 7.74 4.47
N LEU A 86 -21.82 6.81 5.02
CA LEU A 86 -21.34 5.87 6.05
C LEU A 86 -20.39 4.83 5.45
N ARG A 87 -20.60 4.45 4.19
CA ARG A 87 -19.72 3.53 3.47
C ARG A 87 -18.31 4.09 3.32
N ILE A 88 -18.17 5.37 2.95
CA ILE A 88 -16.86 6.04 2.87
C ILE A 88 -16.17 6.08 4.23
N SER A 89 -16.94 6.31 5.29
CA SER A 89 -16.44 6.45 6.66
C SER A 89 -16.39 5.12 7.43
N ALA A 90 -16.60 3.97 6.78
CA ALA A 90 -16.76 2.67 7.44
C ALA A 90 -15.59 2.33 8.39
N ILE A 91 -14.34 2.56 7.95
CA ILE A 91 -13.14 2.31 8.77
C ILE A 91 -13.13 3.22 10.00
N MET A 92 -13.41 4.51 9.83
CA MET A 92 -13.45 5.47 10.93
C MET A 92 -14.55 5.10 11.94
N ILE A 93 -15.74 4.71 11.45
CA ILE A 93 -16.86 4.27 12.31
C ILE A 93 -16.46 3.02 13.09
N GLY A 94 -15.79 2.06 12.43
CA GLY A 94 -15.26 0.86 13.07
C GLY A 94 -14.26 1.17 14.19
N LEU A 95 -13.31 2.08 13.92
CA LEU A 95 -12.33 2.54 14.91
C LEU A 95 -13.00 3.22 16.11
N VAL A 96 -13.94 4.14 15.87
CA VAL A 96 -14.67 4.86 16.94
C VAL A 96 -15.51 3.87 17.76
N ALA A 97 -16.29 3.02 17.10
CA ALA A 97 -17.13 2.02 17.79
C ALA A 97 -16.29 1.04 18.60
N GLY A 98 -15.18 0.53 18.01
CA GLY A 98 -14.27 -0.39 18.70
C GLY A 98 -13.56 0.27 19.88
N THR A 99 -13.10 1.51 19.74
CA THR A 99 -12.46 2.27 20.83
C THR A 99 -13.45 2.54 21.97
N THR A 100 -14.66 2.95 21.63
CA THR A 100 -15.73 3.18 22.62
C THR A 100 -16.05 1.89 23.38
N LEU A 101 -16.22 0.77 22.66
CA LEU A 101 -16.45 -0.53 23.26
C LEU A 101 -15.29 -0.95 24.18
N SER A 102 -14.04 -0.77 23.71
CA SER A 102 -12.84 -1.08 24.50
C SER A 102 -12.73 -0.24 25.77
N GLY A 103 -13.28 0.98 25.75
CA GLY A 103 -13.35 1.85 26.92
C GLY A 103 -14.16 1.25 28.08
N PHE A 104 -15.26 0.54 27.78
CA PHE A 104 -16.05 -0.17 28.81
C PHE A 104 -15.27 -1.31 29.46
N PHE A 105 -14.28 -1.87 28.80
CA PHE A 105 -13.41 -2.91 29.34
C PHE A 105 -12.10 -2.35 29.93
N GLY A 106 -11.96 -1.01 30.04
CA GLY A 106 -10.78 -0.37 30.62
C GLY A 106 -9.50 -0.51 29.77
N MET A 107 -9.62 -0.80 28.47
CA MET A 107 -8.47 -0.98 27.59
C MET A 107 -7.95 0.33 26.97
N VAL A 108 -8.69 1.43 27.13
CA VAL A 108 -8.30 2.75 26.63
C VAL A 108 -7.42 3.45 27.66
N SER A 109 -6.18 3.78 27.27
CA SER A 109 -5.27 4.55 28.12
C SER A 109 -5.33 6.02 27.75
N LEU A 110 -5.53 6.90 28.76
CA LEU A 110 -5.46 8.35 28.59
C LEU A 110 -4.03 8.90 28.74
N ALA A 111 -3.06 8.04 29.04
CA ALA A 111 -1.66 8.43 29.20
C ALA A 111 -1.08 9.24 28.03
N PRO A 112 -1.40 8.97 26.75
CA PRO A 112 -0.92 9.77 25.63
C PRO A 112 -1.37 11.24 25.70
N LEU A 113 -2.48 11.56 26.35
CA LEU A 113 -3.00 12.94 26.46
C LEU A 113 -2.40 13.72 27.63
N SER A 114 -1.88 13.04 28.66
CA SER A 114 -1.50 13.67 29.92
C SER A 114 -0.31 14.65 29.81
N ASN A 115 0.59 14.44 28.82
CA ASN A 115 1.82 15.22 28.65
C ASN A 115 1.99 15.77 27.23
N VAL A 116 0.93 15.84 26.43
CA VAL A 116 1.01 16.30 25.06
C VAL A 116 0.89 17.83 24.98
N GLN A 117 1.76 18.45 24.22
CA GLN A 117 1.63 19.87 23.90
C GLN A 117 0.42 20.10 23.01
N PHE A 118 -0.38 21.13 23.29
CA PHE A 118 -1.52 21.46 22.47
C PHE A 118 -1.09 21.88 21.05
N PHE A 119 -0.01 22.66 20.95
CA PHE A 119 0.54 23.15 19.69
C PHE A 119 2.05 22.90 19.65
N ALA A 120 2.55 22.37 18.53
CA ALA A 120 3.98 22.19 18.31
C ALA A 120 4.31 22.39 16.83
N VAL A 121 5.39 23.08 16.56
CA VAL A 121 5.94 23.20 15.21
C VAL A 121 6.93 22.05 14.99
N PRO A 122 6.79 21.27 13.91
CA PRO A 122 7.74 20.21 13.59
C PRO A 122 9.15 20.77 13.41
N VAL A 123 10.13 20.20 14.10
CA VAL A 123 11.53 20.61 14.01
C VAL A 123 12.21 19.78 12.91
N PRO A 124 12.72 20.41 11.84
CA PRO A 124 13.45 19.68 10.80
C PRO A 124 14.66 18.93 11.38
N PHE A 125 14.93 17.73 10.85
CA PHE A 125 16.09 16.90 11.19
C PHE A 125 16.28 16.60 12.69
N LYS A 126 15.20 16.58 13.45
CA LYS A 126 15.24 16.40 14.92
C LYS A 126 15.97 15.12 15.36
N PHE A 127 15.90 14.06 14.58
CA PHE A 127 16.52 12.75 14.90
C PHE A 127 17.81 12.50 14.14
N GLY A 128 18.34 13.50 13.42
CA GLY A 128 19.53 13.35 12.59
C GLY A 128 19.29 12.61 11.29
N LEU A 129 20.35 12.48 10.52
CA LEU A 129 20.36 11.80 9.21
C LEU A 129 21.48 10.76 9.22
N ASP A 130 21.09 9.47 9.34
CA ASP A 130 21.99 8.35 9.16
C ASP A 130 21.77 7.71 7.81
N PHE A 131 22.85 7.20 7.23
CA PHE A 131 22.83 6.50 5.95
C PHE A 131 23.61 5.19 6.02
N ASP A 132 22.95 4.09 5.65
CA ASP A 132 23.56 2.77 5.48
C ASP A 132 23.26 2.28 4.07
N LEU A 133 24.30 1.94 3.32
CA LEU A 133 24.17 1.53 1.91
C LEU A 133 23.38 0.21 1.76
N GLY A 134 23.50 -0.69 2.72
CA GLY A 134 22.80 -1.97 2.68
C GLY A 134 21.30 -1.81 2.88
N LEU A 135 20.91 -0.97 3.83
CA LEU A 135 19.50 -0.62 4.06
C LEU A 135 18.95 0.30 2.96
N PHE A 136 19.81 1.01 2.23
CA PHE A 136 19.37 1.86 1.12
C PHE A 136 18.78 1.08 -0.03
N ILE A 137 19.30 -0.13 -0.33
CA ILE A 137 18.82 -0.95 -1.46
C ILE A 137 17.34 -1.34 -1.31
N PRO A 138 16.88 -1.91 -0.18
CA PRO A 138 15.46 -2.16 0.04
C PRO A 138 14.59 -0.90 -0.02
N ILE A 139 15.09 0.22 0.51
CA ILE A 139 14.37 1.50 0.51
C ILE A 139 14.27 2.07 -0.91
N ALA A 140 15.36 2.04 -1.69
CA ALA A 140 15.34 2.43 -3.09
C ALA A 140 14.34 1.60 -3.91
N PHE A 141 14.27 0.27 -3.62
CA PHE A 141 13.26 -0.59 -4.22
C PHE A 141 11.84 -0.21 -3.79
N LEU A 142 11.63 0.17 -2.53
CA LEU A 142 10.34 0.66 -2.05
C LEU A 142 9.91 1.91 -2.83
N TYR A 143 10.81 2.87 -3.06
CA TYR A 143 10.52 4.05 -3.89
C TYR A 143 10.22 3.72 -5.36
N LEU A 144 10.82 2.67 -5.91
CA LEU A 144 10.41 2.16 -7.22
C LEU A 144 8.96 1.66 -7.18
N VAL A 145 8.58 0.98 -6.12
CA VAL A 145 7.22 0.45 -5.92
C VAL A 145 6.21 1.57 -5.75
N THR A 146 6.51 2.59 -4.94
CA THR A 146 5.63 3.75 -4.76
C THR A 146 5.43 4.50 -6.08
N ALA A 147 6.47 4.69 -6.88
CA ALA A 147 6.34 5.28 -8.22
C ALA A 147 5.38 4.50 -9.14
N ILE A 148 5.40 3.16 -9.05
CA ILE A 148 4.48 2.29 -9.80
C ILE A 148 3.04 2.47 -9.30
N GLU A 149 2.84 2.44 -7.99
CA GLU A 149 1.54 2.64 -7.34
C GLU A 149 0.96 4.00 -7.72
N THR A 150 1.73 5.06 -7.56
CA THR A 150 1.37 6.43 -7.94
C THR A 150 0.97 6.53 -9.41
N SER A 151 1.70 5.87 -10.33
CA SER A 151 1.33 5.81 -11.75
C SER A 151 -0.05 5.16 -11.96
N GLY A 152 -0.34 4.08 -11.24
CA GLY A 152 -1.63 3.39 -11.28
C GLY A 152 -2.77 4.27 -10.76
N ASP A 153 -2.58 4.91 -9.62
CA ASP A 153 -3.57 5.77 -8.97
C ASP A 153 -3.88 7.02 -9.78
N LEU A 154 -2.86 7.65 -10.37
CA LEU A 154 -3.02 8.80 -11.27
C LEU A 154 -3.78 8.41 -12.55
N THR A 155 -3.55 7.20 -13.04
CA THR A 155 -4.31 6.66 -14.19
C THR A 155 -5.78 6.48 -13.82
N ALA A 156 -6.06 5.82 -12.70
CA ALA A 156 -7.41 5.64 -12.20
C ALA A 156 -8.12 6.98 -11.93
N ASN A 157 -7.41 7.93 -11.32
CA ASN A 157 -7.91 9.29 -11.10
C ASN A 157 -8.21 10.01 -12.42
N SER A 158 -7.36 9.86 -13.43
CA SER A 158 -7.57 10.44 -14.76
C SER A 158 -8.84 9.89 -15.41
N ILE A 159 -9.09 8.58 -15.32
CA ILE A 159 -10.33 7.95 -15.81
C ILE A 159 -11.55 8.53 -15.11
N LEU A 160 -11.52 8.57 -13.77
CA LEU A 160 -12.63 9.06 -12.94
C LEU A 160 -12.93 10.54 -13.17
N SER A 161 -11.90 11.30 -13.54
CA SER A 161 -12.00 12.75 -13.82
C SER A 161 -12.31 13.05 -15.29
N GLY A 162 -12.55 12.04 -16.13
CA GLY A 162 -12.82 12.21 -17.57
C GLY A 162 -11.61 12.77 -18.34
N GLN A 163 -10.40 12.55 -17.84
CA GLN A 163 -9.16 13.04 -18.45
C GLN A 163 -8.50 11.98 -19.34
N PRO A 164 -7.71 12.39 -20.35
CA PRO A 164 -6.99 11.44 -21.21
C PRO A 164 -6.10 10.49 -20.42
N VAL A 165 -6.07 9.22 -20.82
CA VAL A 165 -5.20 8.16 -20.26
C VAL A 165 -4.14 7.70 -21.26
N GLU A 166 -4.01 8.42 -22.36
CA GLU A 166 -3.00 8.21 -23.40
C GLU A 166 -2.49 9.54 -23.93
N GLY A 167 -1.36 9.49 -24.64
CA GLY A 167 -0.78 10.65 -25.30
C GLY A 167 0.12 11.51 -24.39
N PRO A 168 0.66 12.63 -24.95
CA PRO A 168 1.66 13.46 -24.25
C PRO A 168 1.15 14.07 -22.95
N VAL A 169 -0.09 14.58 -22.93
CA VAL A 169 -0.70 15.22 -21.76
C VAL A 169 -0.83 14.23 -20.59
N TYR A 170 -1.21 12.98 -20.89
CA TYR A 170 -1.25 11.92 -19.88
C TYR A 170 0.15 11.63 -19.33
N LEU A 171 1.16 11.50 -20.20
CA LEU A 171 2.54 11.23 -19.80
C LEU A 171 3.11 12.33 -18.90
N GLU A 172 2.88 13.59 -19.24
CA GLU A 172 3.31 14.73 -18.42
C GLU A 172 2.63 14.72 -17.04
N ARG A 173 1.35 14.34 -16.99
CA ARG A 173 0.62 14.21 -15.71
C ARG A 173 1.22 13.11 -14.84
N ILE A 174 1.52 11.94 -15.40
CA ILE A 174 2.13 10.84 -14.65
C ILE A 174 3.53 11.25 -14.18
N LYS A 175 4.35 11.84 -15.04
CA LYS A 175 5.68 12.37 -14.67
C LYS A 175 5.59 13.38 -13.54
N GLY A 176 4.69 14.36 -13.67
CA GLY A 176 4.50 15.39 -12.66
C GLY A 176 3.99 14.84 -11.32
N GLY A 177 3.13 13.83 -11.35
CA GLY A 177 2.62 13.18 -10.15
C GLY A 177 3.69 12.39 -9.42
N ILE A 178 4.47 11.56 -10.11
CA ILE A 178 5.59 10.81 -9.51
C ILE A 178 6.66 11.78 -8.98
N LEU A 179 6.96 12.85 -9.73
CA LEU A 179 7.87 13.90 -9.26
C LEU A 179 7.36 14.54 -7.97
N GLY A 180 6.04 14.85 -7.92
CA GLY A 180 5.40 15.44 -6.74
C GLY A 180 5.46 14.52 -5.53
N ASP A 181 5.24 13.22 -5.72
CA ASP A 181 5.32 12.20 -4.68
C ASP A 181 6.74 12.08 -4.11
N GLY A 182 7.75 11.98 -4.98
CA GLY A 182 9.16 11.97 -4.57
C GLY A 182 9.58 13.24 -3.82
N VAL A 183 9.19 14.43 -4.29
CA VAL A 183 9.48 15.69 -3.60
C VAL A 183 8.80 15.73 -2.24
N ASN A 184 7.54 15.30 -2.15
CA ASN A 184 6.80 15.25 -0.90
C ASN A 184 7.41 14.25 0.10
N SER A 185 7.89 13.10 -0.37
CA SER A 185 8.65 12.13 0.45
C SER A 185 9.96 12.73 0.98
N GLY A 186 10.65 13.56 0.18
CA GLY A 186 11.81 14.30 0.65
C GLY A 186 11.47 15.32 1.75
N ILE A 187 10.38 16.07 1.57
CA ILE A 187 9.86 16.98 2.61
C ILE A 187 9.48 16.20 3.88
N ALA A 188 8.81 15.06 3.72
CA ALA A 188 8.45 14.18 4.82
C ALA A 188 9.68 13.75 5.64
N ALA A 189 10.76 13.35 4.96
CA ALA A 189 12.02 12.97 5.62
C ALA A 189 12.67 14.14 6.39
N ILE A 190 12.61 15.35 5.85
CA ILE A 190 13.09 16.57 6.53
C ILE A 190 12.33 16.80 7.84
N PHE A 191 11.01 16.57 7.83
CA PHE A 191 10.14 16.70 9.00
C PHE A 191 10.00 15.43 9.82
N ASN A 192 10.96 14.49 9.69
CA ASN A 192 11.11 13.30 10.52
C ASN A 192 9.94 12.30 10.38
N THR A 193 9.45 12.11 9.18
CA THR A 193 8.47 11.06 8.87
C THR A 193 8.97 10.18 7.71
N PHE A 194 8.19 9.13 7.40
CA PHE A 194 8.55 8.13 6.42
C PHE A 194 8.13 8.55 5.00
N PRO A 195 8.60 7.82 3.96
CA PRO A 195 8.18 8.06 2.58
C PRO A 195 6.66 8.07 2.45
N ASN A 196 6.17 8.95 1.59
CA ASN A 196 4.76 9.00 1.22
C ASN A 196 4.49 8.12 0.01
N THR A 197 3.22 7.81 -0.22
CA THR A 197 2.71 7.22 -1.45
C THR A 197 1.27 7.69 -1.66
N THR A 198 0.74 7.48 -2.85
CA THR A 198 -0.67 7.74 -3.14
C THR A 198 -1.57 6.76 -2.38
N PHE A 199 -2.82 7.14 -2.19
CA PHE A 199 -3.79 6.35 -1.45
C PHE A 199 -5.01 6.07 -2.34
N SER A 200 -5.04 4.88 -2.94
CA SER A 200 -6.05 4.44 -3.93
C SER A 200 -7.49 4.58 -3.44
N GLN A 201 -7.71 4.52 -2.12
CA GLN A 201 -9.02 4.68 -1.50
C GLN A 201 -9.65 6.05 -1.81
N ASN A 202 -8.84 7.08 -2.05
CA ASN A 202 -9.32 8.40 -2.45
C ASN A 202 -10.02 8.37 -3.81
N ASN A 203 -9.59 7.50 -4.74
CA ASN A 203 -10.28 7.30 -6.02
C ASN A 203 -11.70 6.75 -5.81
N GLY A 204 -11.90 5.90 -4.80
CA GLY A 204 -13.23 5.44 -4.40
C GLY A 204 -14.12 6.58 -3.89
N VAL A 205 -13.56 7.54 -3.13
CA VAL A 205 -14.29 8.73 -2.67
C VAL A 205 -14.72 9.61 -3.86
N ILE A 206 -13.81 9.85 -4.81
CA ILE A 206 -14.12 10.59 -6.04
C ILE A 206 -15.24 9.90 -6.82
N GLN A 207 -15.17 8.59 -7.00
CA GLN A 207 -16.19 7.81 -7.71
C GLN A 207 -17.58 7.93 -7.03
N MET A 208 -17.62 7.92 -5.71
CA MET A 208 -18.89 7.97 -4.95
C MET A 208 -19.48 9.37 -4.87
N THR A 209 -18.64 10.39 -4.77
CA THR A 209 -19.08 11.79 -4.61
C THR A 209 -19.27 12.50 -5.95
N GLY A 210 -18.63 12.01 -7.02
CA GLY A 210 -18.56 12.69 -8.31
C GLY A 210 -17.69 13.95 -8.29
N VAL A 211 -16.99 14.24 -7.18
CA VAL A 211 -16.17 15.45 -7.02
C VAL A 211 -14.70 15.13 -7.32
N ALA A 212 -14.23 15.48 -8.52
CA ALA A 212 -12.87 15.28 -8.98
C ALA A 212 -12.07 16.59 -9.08
N SER A 213 -12.37 17.58 -8.25
CA SER A 213 -11.72 18.88 -8.29
C SER A 213 -10.38 18.88 -7.57
N ARG A 214 -9.33 19.38 -8.23
CA ARG A 214 -8.00 19.58 -7.61
C ARG A 214 -8.04 20.50 -6.38
N HIS A 215 -9.03 21.39 -6.30
CA HIS A 215 -9.19 22.28 -5.13
C HIS A 215 -9.49 21.50 -3.86
N VAL A 216 -10.17 20.35 -3.94
CA VAL A 216 -10.38 19.47 -2.79
C VAL A 216 -9.05 18.98 -2.23
N GLY A 217 -8.09 18.60 -3.10
CA GLY A 217 -6.74 18.20 -2.69
C GLY A 217 -6.01 19.31 -1.91
N PHE A 218 -6.11 20.56 -2.34
CA PHE A 218 -5.51 21.67 -1.59
C PHE A 218 -6.13 21.83 -0.20
N TRP A 219 -7.45 21.71 -0.07
CA TRP A 219 -8.11 21.76 1.24
C TRP A 219 -7.74 20.59 2.13
N VAL A 220 -7.67 19.38 1.59
CA VAL A 220 -7.20 18.19 2.31
C VAL A 220 -5.78 18.43 2.83
N SER A 221 -4.87 18.93 1.98
CA SER A 221 -3.49 19.24 2.38
C SER A 221 -3.44 20.29 3.48
N ALA A 222 -4.24 21.36 3.37
CA ALA A 222 -4.31 22.40 4.39
C ALA A 222 -4.80 21.84 5.74
N PHE A 223 -5.85 21.01 5.73
CA PHE A 223 -6.32 20.35 6.95
C PHE A 223 -5.26 19.43 7.57
N LEU A 224 -4.56 18.64 6.76
CA LEU A 224 -3.49 17.77 7.26
C LEU A 224 -2.33 18.56 7.88
N VAL A 225 -1.93 19.68 7.27
CA VAL A 225 -0.92 20.57 7.83
C VAL A 225 -1.38 21.14 9.17
N VAL A 226 -2.63 21.64 9.24
CA VAL A 226 -3.20 22.15 10.48
C VAL A 226 -3.22 21.04 11.56
N MET A 227 -3.71 19.83 11.22
CA MET A 227 -3.71 18.70 12.16
C MET A 227 -2.30 18.33 12.64
N GLY A 228 -1.30 18.43 11.78
CA GLY A 228 0.10 18.17 12.12
C GLY A 228 0.71 19.16 13.12
N LEU A 229 0.14 20.37 13.22
CA LEU A 229 0.55 21.38 14.21
C LEU A 229 -0.05 21.13 15.60
N PHE A 230 -1.02 20.22 15.72
CA PHE A 230 -1.68 19.88 16.97
C PHE A 230 -1.36 18.44 17.38
N PRO A 231 -0.28 18.19 18.15
CA PRO A 231 0.11 16.85 18.61
C PRO A 231 -1.01 16.12 19.36
N VAL A 232 -1.94 16.86 19.94
CA VAL A 232 -3.12 16.31 20.61
C VAL A 232 -3.95 15.40 19.68
N VAL A 233 -3.99 15.71 18.38
CA VAL A 233 -4.67 14.87 17.38
C VAL A 233 -3.98 13.50 17.27
N GLY A 234 -2.64 13.50 17.21
CA GLY A 234 -1.86 12.26 17.21
C GLY A 234 -2.05 11.46 18.51
N ALA A 235 -2.14 12.14 19.65
CA ALA A 235 -2.38 11.50 20.94
C ALA A 235 -3.74 10.77 20.99
N PHE A 236 -4.79 11.32 20.35
CA PHE A 236 -6.08 10.61 20.23
C PHE A 236 -5.93 9.29 19.46
N PHE A 237 -5.17 9.26 18.38
CA PHE A 237 -4.92 8.01 17.65
C PHE A 237 -4.11 7.00 18.44
N LEU A 238 -3.19 7.45 19.29
CA LEU A 238 -2.41 6.58 20.19
C LEU A 238 -3.24 5.96 21.32
N MET A 239 -4.43 6.50 21.60
CA MET A 239 -5.36 5.92 22.57
C MET A 239 -6.13 4.71 22.03
N ILE A 240 -6.14 4.53 20.71
CA ILE A 240 -6.86 3.41 20.08
C ILE A 240 -6.21 2.09 20.51
N PRO A 241 -6.95 1.18 21.16
CA PRO A 241 -6.41 -0.10 21.58
C PRO A 241 -5.94 -0.94 20.39
N LYS A 242 -4.86 -1.69 20.59
CA LYS A 242 -4.25 -2.53 19.55
C LYS A 242 -5.25 -3.45 18.83
N PRO A 243 -6.16 -4.19 19.51
CA PRO A 243 -7.14 -5.04 18.83
C PRO A 243 -8.09 -4.27 17.90
N VAL A 244 -8.44 -3.04 18.26
CA VAL A 244 -9.29 -2.16 17.43
C VAL A 244 -8.54 -1.76 16.16
N LEU A 245 -7.29 -1.31 16.33
CA LEU A 245 -6.41 -0.93 15.22
C LEU A 245 -6.16 -2.14 14.31
N GLY A 246 -5.87 -3.31 14.92
CA GLY A 246 -5.64 -4.56 14.22
C GLY A 246 -6.84 -5.01 13.39
N GLY A 247 -8.06 -4.92 13.93
CA GLY A 247 -9.28 -5.23 13.18
C GLY A 247 -9.45 -4.34 11.93
N ALA A 248 -9.24 -3.05 12.07
CA ALA A 248 -9.34 -2.10 10.98
C ALA A 248 -8.23 -2.28 9.92
N THR A 249 -6.98 -2.43 10.36
CA THR A 249 -5.82 -2.59 9.46
C THR A 249 -5.83 -3.94 8.76
N LEU A 250 -6.40 -4.98 9.35
CA LEU A 250 -6.53 -6.29 8.72
C LEU A 250 -7.45 -6.23 7.50
N VAL A 251 -8.56 -5.51 7.60
CA VAL A 251 -9.44 -5.24 6.44
C VAL A 251 -8.69 -4.40 5.40
N LEU A 252 -8.01 -3.32 5.83
CA LEU A 252 -7.28 -2.43 4.93
C LEU A 252 -6.19 -3.17 4.14
N PHE A 253 -5.30 -3.88 4.82
CA PHE A 253 -4.19 -4.59 4.16
C PHE A 253 -4.67 -5.77 3.32
N GLY A 254 -5.75 -6.45 3.76
CA GLY A 254 -6.43 -7.44 2.95
C GLY A 254 -6.96 -6.87 1.64
N THR A 255 -7.54 -5.67 1.66
CA THR A 255 -8.02 -5.00 0.43
C THR A 255 -6.88 -4.60 -0.49
N ILE A 256 -5.71 -4.19 0.05
CA ILE A 256 -4.51 -3.93 -0.76
C ILE A 256 -4.05 -5.22 -1.46
N ALA A 257 -3.97 -6.34 -0.73
CA ALA A 257 -3.60 -7.62 -1.35
C ALA A 257 -4.56 -8.01 -2.49
N VAL A 258 -5.86 -7.85 -2.29
CA VAL A 258 -6.88 -8.12 -3.31
C VAL A 258 -6.76 -7.17 -4.51
N ALA A 259 -6.40 -5.90 -4.29
CA ALA A 259 -6.13 -4.96 -5.38
C ALA A 259 -4.97 -5.44 -6.27
N GLY A 260 -3.88 -5.93 -5.67
CA GLY A 260 -2.79 -6.56 -6.40
C GLY A 260 -3.25 -7.79 -7.21
N ILE A 261 -4.07 -8.65 -6.62
CA ILE A 261 -4.65 -9.83 -7.30
C ILE A 261 -5.52 -9.40 -8.49
N ARG A 262 -6.30 -8.32 -8.36
CA ARG A 262 -7.10 -7.78 -9.48
C ARG A 262 -6.21 -7.32 -10.64
N ILE A 263 -5.09 -6.67 -10.34
CA ILE A 263 -4.11 -6.29 -11.37
C ILE A 263 -3.51 -7.53 -12.04
N LEU A 264 -3.21 -8.58 -11.29
CA LEU A 264 -2.75 -9.86 -11.87
C LEU A 264 -3.80 -10.48 -12.80
N ALA A 265 -5.06 -10.39 -12.44
CA ALA A 265 -6.19 -10.92 -13.20
C ALA A 265 -6.62 -10.02 -14.37
N SER A 266 -6.08 -8.82 -14.53
CA SER A 266 -6.44 -7.88 -15.60
C SER A 266 -6.02 -8.35 -17.01
N GLU A 267 -5.07 -9.25 -17.07
CA GLU A 267 -4.60 -9.88 -18.31
C GLU A 267 -4.63 -11.41 -18.17
N PRO A 268 -4.77 -12.18 -19.27
CA PRO A 268 -4.72 -13.64 -19.23
C PRO A 268 -3.43 -14.15 -18.59
N ILE A 269 -3.54 -15.10 -17.69
CA ILE A 269 -2.39 -15.72 -17.01
C ILE A 269 -1.84 -16.84 -17.93
N ASP A 270 -0.86 -16.47 -18.75
CA ASP A 270 -0.13 -17.40 -19.59
C ASP A 270 0.93 -18.18 -18.80
N GLN A 271 1.60 -19.12 -19.46
CA GLN A 271 2.64 -19.93 -18.83
C GLN A 271 3.79 -19.09 -18.29
N ARG A 272 4.19 -18.04 -19.00
CA ARG A 272 5.24 -17.11 -18.58
C ARG A 272 4.88 -16.42 -17.28
N ARG A 273 3.70 -15.82 -17.22
CA ARG A 273 3.20 -15.13 -16.02
C ARG A 273 3.05 -16.09 -14.84
N THR A 274 2.58 -17.32 -15.10
CA THR A 274 2.48 -18.36 -14.08
C THR A 274 3.81 -18.63 -13.40
N TYR A 275 4.90 -18.80 -14.15
CA TYR A 275 6.21 -19.04 -13.54
C TYR A 275 6.78 -17.83 -12.81
N ILE A 276 6.59 -16.60 -13.35
CA ILE A 276 7.01 -15.37 -12.66
C ILE A 276 6.28 -15.26 -11.31
N MET A 277 4.97 -15.47 -11.30
CA MET A 277 4.17 -15.43 -10.07
C MET A 277 4.57 -16.54 -9.09
N ALA A 278 4.71 -17.78 -9.57
CA ALA A 278 5.02 -18.92 -8.72
C ALA A 278 6.37 -18.74 -7.99
N VAL A 279 7.41 -18.30 -8.71
CA VAL A 279 8.74 -18.09 -8.10
C VAL A 279 8.70 -16.89 -7.15
N SER A 280 8.08 -15.78 -7.56
CA SER A 280 8.06 -14.56 -6.72
C SER A 280 7.26 -14.76 -5.42
N PHE A 281 6.09 -15.39 -5.50
CA PHE A 281 5.31 -15.73 -4.29
C PHE A 281 5.96 -16.82 -3.47
N GLY A 282 6.61 -17.81 -4.11
CA GLY A 282 7.35 -18.85 -3.41
C GLY A 282 8.51 -18.29 -2.59
N LEU A 283 9.29 -17.36 -3.17
CA LEU A 283 10.38 -16.67 -2.46
C LEU A 283 9.84 -15.78 -1.32
N PHE A 284 8.76 -15.06 -1.56
CA PHE A 284 8.09 -14.24 -0.55
C PHE A 284 7.68 -15.07 0.68
N ILE A 285 6.94 -16.15 0.44
CA ILE A 285 6.44 -17.02 1.51
C ILE A 285 7.61 -17.74 2.19
N GLY A 286 8.59 -18.21 1.41
CA GLY A 286 9.77 -18.92 1.92
C GLY A 286 10.55 -18.09 2.95
N VAL A 287 10.81 -16.81 2.66
CA VAL A 287 11.53 -15.93 3.60
C VAL A 287 10.70 -15.61 4.85
N ILE A 288 9.38 -15.46 4.72
CA ILE A 288 8.51 -15.24 5.88
C ILE A 288 8.48 -16.46 6.80
N LEU A 289 8.41 -17.67 6.23
CA LEU A 289 8.33 -18.90 7.01
C LEU A 289 9.69 -19.35 7.56
N LEU A 290 10.77 -19.05 6.84
CA LEU A 290 12.13 -19.47 7.23
C LEU A 290 13.12 -18.30 7.17
N PRO A 291 13.02 -17.29 8.08
CA PRO A 291 13.93 -16.13 8.09
C PRO A 291 15.39 -16.52 8.30
N ALA A 292 15.64 -17.65 8.96
CA ALA A 292 16.98 -18.18 9.22
C ALA A 292 17.75 -18.53 7.93
N ALA A 293 17.08 -18.80 6.82
CA ALA A 293 17.71 -19.16 5.55
C ALA A 293 18.61 -18.04 4.97
N SER A 294 18.39 -16.80 5.36
CA SER A 294 19.18 -15.64 4.90
C SER A 294 20.38 -15.31 5.80
N GLN A 295 20.52 -15.92 6.98
CA GLN A 295 21.49 -15.49 8.01
C GLN A 295 22.96 -15.70 7.61
N GLN A 296 23.26 -16.67 6.76
CA GLN A 296 24.63 -16.98 6.31
C GLN A 296 25.06 -16.15 5.08
N LEU A 297 24.18 -15.31 4.54
CA LEU A 297 24.49 -14.48 3.38
C LEU A 297 25.33 -13.25 3.80
N PRO A 298 26.21 -12.75 2.89
CA PRO A 298 26.88 -11.45 3.10
C PRO A 298 25.86 -10.34 3.40
N ASP A 299 26.26 -9.38 4.22
CA ASP A 299 25.34 -8.37 4.78
C ASP A 299 24.45 -7.64 3.75
N LEU A 300 25.03 -7.21 2.63
CA LEU A 300 24.29 -6.55 1.56
C LEU A 300 23.22 -7.47 0.94
N ILE A 301 23.58 -8.72 0.66
CA ILE A 301 22.67 -9.71 0.06
C ILE A 301 21.60 -10.11 1.09
N ARG A 302 22.03 -10.29 2.34
CA ARG A 302 21.13 -10.64 3.44
C ARG A 302 20.03 -9.60 3.63
N GLN A 303 20.34 -8.30 3.59
CA GLN A 303 19.35 -7.24 3.76
C GLN A 303 18.30 -7.25 2.64
N VAL A 304 18.71 -7.51 1.40
CA VAL A 304 17.78 -7.63 0.26
C VAL A 304 16.93 -8.90 0.38
N VAL A 305 17.56 -10.04 0.66
CA VAL A 305 16.87 -11.34 0.74
C VAL A 305 15.98 -11.44 1.96
N ALA A 306 16.39 -10.89 3.10
CA ALA A 306 15.60 -10.89 4.34
C ALA A 306 14.37 -9.96 4.27
N THR A 307 14.28 -9.10 3.27
CA THR A 307 13.11 -8.23 3.05
C THR A 307 12.15 -8.90 2.04
N PRO A 308 11.02 -9.51 2.50
CA PRO A 308 10.17 -10.33 1.64
C PRO A 308 9.63 -9.59 0.41
N ILE A 309 9.26 -8.31 0.59
CA ILE A 309 8.72 -7.45 -0.48
C ILE A 309 9.79 -7.21 -1.55
N THR A 310 11.01 -6.87 -1.12
CA THR A 310 12.13 -6.59 -2.02
C THR A 310 12.52 -7.85 -2.81
N LEU A 311 12.63 -8.99 -2.15
CA LEU A 311 12.98 -10.25 -2.80
C LEU A 311 11.95 -10.67 -3.83
N ALA A 312 10.67 -10.63 -3.48
CA ALA A 312 9.58 -10.96 -4.41
C ALA A 312 9.50 -10.01 -5.60
N GLY A 313 9.62 -8.71 -5.35
CA GLY A 313 9.53 -7.71 -6.39
C GLY A 313 10.74 -7.73 -7.34
N LEU A 314 11.96 -7.84 -6.79
CA LEU A 314 13.16 -8.00 -7.63
C LEU A 314 13.12 -9.28 -8.45
N SER A 315 12.69 -10.40 -7.86
CA SER A 315 12.53 -11.65 -8.60
C SER A 315 11.50 -11.51 -9.74
N ALA A 316 10.39 -10.84 -9.49
CA ALA A 316 9.38 -10.57 -10.51
C ALA A 316 9.94 -9.72 -11.66
N ILE A 317 10.70 -8.67 -11.36
CA ILE A 317 11.35 -7.81 -12.36
C ILE A 317 12.38 -8.64 -13.16
N ILE A 318 13.29 -9.31 -12.50
CA ILE A 318 14.36 -10.10 -13.13
C ILE A 318 13.76 -11.18 -14.04
N LEU A 319 12.80 -11.95 -13.54
CA LEU A 319 12.14 -12.99 -14.33
C LEU A 319 11.33 -12.41 -15.50
N SER A 320 10.71 -11.25 -15.30
CA SER A 320 10.00 -10.55 -16.36
C SER A 320 10.93 -10.09 -17.51
N LEU A 321 12.20 -9.81 -17.21
CA LEU A 321 13.20 -9.43 -18.20
C LEU A 321 13.88 -10.65 -18.86
N VAL A 322 14.10 -11.72 -18.09
CA VAL A 322 14.86 -12.91 -18.53
C VAL A 322 13.96 -13.90 -19.29
N ILE A 323 12.72 -14.11 -18.83
CA ILE A 323 11.81 -15.04 -19.50
C ILE A 323 11.20 -14.34 -20.72
N PRO A 324 11.49 -14.80 -21.95
CA PRO A 324 10.99 -14.18 -23.17
C PRO A 324 9.45 -14.22 -23.21
N ALA A 325 8.86 -13.19 -23.79
CA ALA A 325 7.42 -13.22 -24.09
C ALA A 325 7.18 -14.37 -25.08
N GLY A 326 6.41 -15.35 -24.67
CA GLY A 326 6.04 -16.47 -25.54
C GLY A 326 5.45 -15.93 -26.86
N ARG A 327 5.76 -16.58 -27.98
CA ARG A 327 5.07 -16.29 -29.24
C ARG A 327 3.57 -16.38 -28.94
N LYS A 328 2.82 -15.30 -29.19
CA LYS A 328 1.36 -15.32 -29.18
C LYS A 328 0.97 -16.48 -30.07
N THR A 329 0.48 -17.58 -29.50
CA THR A 329 -0.03 -18.71 -30.26
C THR A 329 -1.21 -18.14 -31.03
N ALA A 330 -1.07 -18.06 -32.33
CA ALA A 330 -2.09 -17.59 -33.27
C ALA A 330 -3.23 -18.64 -33.43
N LEU A 331 -3.73 -19.16 -32.31
CA LEU A 331 -4.78 -20.19 -32.23
C LEU A 331 -6.17 -19.64 -31.86
N ALA A 332 -6.38 -18.33 -32.01
CA ALA A 332 -7.69 -17.74 -31.73
C ALA A 332 -8.25 -17.00 -32.96
N LYS A 333 -8.07 -17.53 -34.15
CA LYS A 333 -8.68 -16.96 -35.38
C LYS A 333 -9.23 -17.98 -36.35
N ASP A 334 -9.48 -19.20 -35.94
CA ASP A 334 -10.09 -20.20 -36.89
C ASP A 334 -11.07 -21.13 -36.20
N GLU A 335 -12.00 -20.58 -35.43
CA GLU A 335 -13.30 -21.22 -35.17
C GLU A 335 -14.40 -20.37 -35.80
N THR A 336 -14.37 -20.28 -37.13
CA THR A 336 -15.61 -20.12 -37.89
C THR A 336 -16.35 -21.45 -37.78
N LEU A 337 -17.33 -21.51 -36.89
CA LEU A 337 -18.33 -22.56 -36.87
C LEU A 337 -18.89 -22.73 -38.31
N PRO A 338 -18.95 -23.94 -38.84
CA PRO A 338 -19.63 -24.17 -40.11
C PRO A 338 -21.09 -23.74 -39.95
N PRO A 339 -21.70 -23.19 -41.03
CA PRO A 339 -23.10 -22.78 -40.99
C PRO A 339 -23.98 -23.97 -40.65
N ALA A 340 -24.92 -23.80 -39.72
CA ALA A 340 -25.91 -24.79 -39.38
C ALA A 340 -26.64 -25.23 -40.65
N ALA A 341 -26.69 -26.55 -40.89
CA ALA A 341 -27.47 -27.12 -41.98
C ALA A 341 -28.95 -26.81 -41.76
N ASP A 342 -29.60 -26.26 -42.79
CA ASP A 342 -31.04 -26.04 -42.83
C ASP A 342 -31.76 -27.39 -42.63
N PRO A 343 -32.79 -27.45 -41.77
CA PRO A 343 -33.66 -28.61 -41.69
C PRO A 343 -34.60 -28.64 -42.91
N ALA A 344 -34.50 -29.68 -43.71
CA ALA A 344 -35.51 -30.05 -44.74
C ALA A 344 -36.76 -30.61 -44.11
#